data_269a84e3e53f13ae11bf79099a8c6b6a
#
_entry.id   269a84e3e53f13ae11bf79099a8c6b6a
#
_cell.length_a   1.000
_cell.length_b   1.000
_cell.length_c   1.000
_cell.angle_alpha   90.00
_cell.angle_beta   90.00
_cell.angle_gamma   90.00
#
_symmetry.space_group_name_H-M   'P 1'
#
loop_
_entity.id
_entity.type
_entity.pdbx_description
1 polymer ?
#
loop_
_entity_poly.entity_id
_entity_poly.type
_entity_poly.pdbx_seq_one_letter_code
_entity_poly.pdbx_strand_id
1 'polypeptide(L)'
;QSNPSVLHHMYSRDSFAQVQETFREYIYLKEKFMKFIHTGDIHWGMTPDADKPWGSERAQAIKNTFKKIIAQAGKMQADCLFISGDLFHRQPLVRDLKEVNYLFTTIPNVKVILIAGNHDRIRENSALLSFSWSPNVTFFMDPDLNSVYFEDINTEIYGFSYHTREIKKPLLEDMQVSVNNHIQILMAHGGDTAHLPINFNSLELSPFSYIALGHIHKPQVISEDKIAYCGSPEPLDLTETGVHGYFTGEIHPET
;
A
#
# COMPACT_ATOMS: atom_id res chain seq x y z
N GLN A 1 -41.99 38.57 -43.58
CA GLN A 1 -42.32 37.21 -43.10
C GLN A 1 -41.01 36.42 -43.10
N SER A 2 -40.34 36.34 -41.97
CA SER A 2 -39.10 35.58 -41.74
C SER A 2 -39.46 34.26 -41.09
N ASN A 3 -39.10 33.18 -41.75
CA ASN A 3 -39.27 31.80 -41.26
C ASN A 3 -38.12 31.51 -40.25
N PRO A 4 -38.39 30.96 -39.06
CA PRO A 4 -37.31 30.53 -38.15
C PRO A 4 -36.78 29.16 -38.60
N SER A 5 -35.51 29.08 -38.87
CA SER A 5 -34.80 27.81 -39.09
C SER A 5 -34.68 27.03 -37.81
N VAL A 6 -35.32 25.89 -37.75
CA VAL A 6 -35.19 24.89 -36.66
C VAL A 6 -33.91 24.09 -36.94
N LEU A 7 -32.86 24.34 -36.16
CA LEU A 7 -31.67 23.50 -36.13
C LEU A 7 -31.99 22.18 -35.41
N HIS A 8 -32.24 21.11 -36.15
CA HIS A 8 -32.24 19.76 -35.65
C HIS A 8 -30.78 19.29 -35.46
N HIS A 9 -30.29 19.29 -34.26
CA HIS A 9 -29.09 18.54 -33.92
C HIS A 9 -29.46 17.06 -33.88
N MET A 10 -29.15 16.36 -34.96
CA MET A 10 -29.18 14.89 -34.95
C MET A 10 -27.98 14.38 -34.18
N TYR A 11 -28.18 13.98 -32.92
CA TYR A 11 -27.22 13.10 -32.25
C TYR A 11 -27.30 11.73 -32.90
N SER A 12 -26.17 11.20 -33.39
CA SER A 12 -26.12 9.86 -33.95
C SER A 12 -26.43 8.83 -32.83
N ARG A 13 -27.08 7.72 -33.16
CA ARG A 13 -27.36 6.64 -32.21
C ARG A 13 -26.09 6.15 -31.52
N ASP A 14 -24.94 6.21 -32.19
CA ASP A 14 -23.64 5.79 -31.66
C ASP A 14 -23.12 6.72 -30.55
N SER A 15 -23.36 8.05 -30.66
CA SER A 15 -22.98 9.00 -29.62
C SER A 15 -23.83 8.83 -28.34
N PHE A 16 -25.10 8.45 -28.47
CA PHE A 16 -25.97 8.23 -27.32
C PHE A 16 -25.63 6.91 -26.59
N ALA A 17 -25.28 5.85 -27.33
CA ALA A 17 -24.82 4.59 -26.78
C ALA A 17 -23.48 4.76 -26.03
N GLN A 18 -22.57 5.52 -26.62
CA GLN A 18 -21.26 5.82 -26.02
C GLN A 18 -21.39 6.66 -24.73
N VAL A 19 -22.30 7.65 -24.70
CA VAL A 19 -22.60 8.43 -23.50
C VAL A 19 -23.25 7.54 -22.42
N GLN A 20 -24.16 6.63 -22.80
CA GLN A 20 -24.77 5.70 -21.85
C GLN A 20 -23.76 4.68 -21.28
N GLU A 21 -22.83 4.21 -22.10
CA GLU A 21 -21.78 3.29 -21.68
C GLU A 21 -20.81 3.98 -20.74
N THR A 22 -20.36 5.20 -21.07
CA THR A 22 -19.51 6.04 -20.18
C THR A 22 -20.22 6.38 -18.86
N PHE A 23 -21.54 6.65 -18.91
CA PHE A 23 -22.31 6.94 -17.70
C PHE A 23 -22.55 5.69 -16.83
N ARG A 24 -22.72 4.51 -17.44
CA ARG A 24 -22.77 3.23 -16.73
C ARG A 24 -21.44 2.87 -16.10
N GLU A 25 -20.35 3.07 -16.83
CA GLU A 25 -18.98 2.90 -16.32
C GLU A 25 -18.69 3.85 -15.17
N TYR A 26 -19.08 5.12 -15.29
CA TYR A 26 -18.95 6.13 -14.23
C TYR A 26 -19.75 5.76 -12.97
N ILE A 27 -21.00 5.28 -13.11
CA ILE A 27 -21.82 4.80 -11.98
C ILE A 27 -21.19 3.54 -11.39
N TYR A 28 -20.75 2.59 -12.21
CA TYR A 28 -20.10 1.36 -11.77
C TYR A 28 -18.82 1.63 -10.96
N LEU A 29 -18.00 2.57 -11.40
CA LEU A 29 -16.80 3.00 -10.69
C LEU A 29 -17.13 3.73 -9.38
N LYS A 30 -18.22 4.48 -9.32
CA LYS A 30 -18.71 5.14 -8.09
C LYS A 30 -19.30 4.18 -7.05
N GLU A 31 -19.84 3.05 -7.50
CA GLU A 31 -20.44 2.04 -6.61
C GLU A 31 -19.42 0.96 -6.18
N LYS A 32 -18.26 0.91 -6.81
CA LYS A 32 -17.22 -0.09 -6.52
C LYS A 32 -16.39 0.36 -5.32
N PHE A 33 -16.58 -0.32 -4.17
CA PHE A 33 -15.65 -0.19 -3.04
C PHE A 33 -14.32 -0.87 -3.33
N MET A 34 -13.23 -0.29 -2.83
CA MET A 34 -11.87 -0.82 -2.96
C MET A 34 -11.55 -1.71 -1.75
N LYS A 35 -11.25 -2.99 -2.00
CA LYS A 35 -10.83 -3.96 -0.98
C LYS A 35 -9.32 -3.99 -0.84
N PHE A 36 -8.84 -4.00 0.38
CA PHE A 36 -7.41 -4.06 0.59
C PHE A 36 -6.98 -4.96 1.75
N ILE A 37 -5.72 -5.37 1.70
CA ILE A 37 -4.96 -5.86 2.84
C ILE A 37 -3.87 -4.84 3.13
N HIS A 38 -3.68 -4.50 4.42
CA HIS A 38 -2.58 -3.68 4.89
C HIS A 38 -1.70 -4.49 5.84
N THR A 39 -0.44 -4.66 5.46
CA THR A 39 0.60 -5.34 6.22
C THR A 39 1.92 -4.57 6.09
N GLY A 40 2.90 -4.89 6.90
CA GLY A 40 4.25 -4.33 6.89
C GLY A 40 5.11 -5.09 7.89
N ASP A 41 6.35 -4.63 8.11
CA ASP A 41 7.23 -5.18 9.14
C ASP A 41 7.30 -6.72 9.10
N ILE A 42 7.39 -7.26 7.87
CA ILE A 42 7.47 -8.71 7.61
C ILE A 42 8.81 -9.26 8.06
N HIS A 43 9.88 -8.45 7.88
CA HIS A 43 11.26 -8.82 8.19
C HIS A 43 11.68 -10.16 7.60
N TRP A 44 11.34 -10.40 6.33
CA TRP A 44 11.79 -11.57 5.59
C TRP A 44 13.30 -11.75 5.69
N GLY A 45 13.72 -12.95 6.07
CA GLY A 45 15.13 -13.27 6.29
C GLY A 45 15.65 -13.00 7.70
N MET A 46 14.79 -12.56 8.64
CA MET A 46 15.09 -12.56 10.07
C MET A 46 15.03 -13.98 10.64
N THR A 47 15.82 -14.21 11.64
CA THR A 47 15.77 -15.41 12.49
C THR A 47 15.57 -14.94 13.92
N PRO A 48 14.32 -14.75 14.38
CA PRO A 48 14.05 -14.40 15.76
C PRO A 48 14.65 -15.47 16.71
N ASP A 49 15.21 -15.03 17.84
CA ASP A 49 15.82 -15.95 18.83
C ASP A 49 16.85 -16.91 18.21
N ALA A 50 17.73 -16.40 17.34
CA ALA A 50 18.69 -17.21 16.57
C ALA A 50 19.62 -18.08 17.44
N ASP A 51 19.81 -17.68 18.71
CA ASP A 51 20.57 -18.41 19.74
C ASP A 51 19.78 -19.54 20.43
N LYS A 52 18.49 -19.67 20.12
CA LYS A 52 17.59 -20.67 20.73
C LYS A 52 17.31 -21.84 19.79
N PRO A 53 16.99 -23.02 20.33
CA PRO A 53 16.67 -24.21 19.51
C PRO A 53 15.52 -24.00 18.52
N TRP A 54 14.59 -23.09 18.81
CA TRP A 54 13.42 -22.79 17.97
C TRP A 54 13.61 -21.66 16.96
N GLY A 55 14.80 -21.01 16.92
CA GLY A 55 15.04 -19.87 16.04
C GLY A 55 14.77 -20.17 14.56
N SER A 56 15.13 -21.36 14.06
CA SER A 56 14.83 -21.76 12.69
C SER A 56 13.33 -21.92 12.41
N GLU A 57 12.57 -22.42 13.38
CA GLU A 57 11.11 -22.52 13.27
C GLU A 57 10.46 -21.14 13.22
N ARG A 58 10.96 -20.19 14.00
CA ARG A 58 10.52 -18.79 13.98
C ARG A 58 10.78 -18.12 12.64
N ALA A 59 11.98 -18.30 12.07
CA ALA A 59 12.29 -17.81 10.72
C ALA A 59 11.35 -18.39 9.67
N GLN A 60 11.00 -19.67 9.80
CA GLN A 60 10.04 -20.30 8.88
C GLN A 60 8.61 -19.83 9.12
N ALA A 61 8.23 -19.49 10.36
CA ALA A 61 6.91 -18.92 10.69
C ALA A 61 6.69 -17.60 9.96
N ILE A 62 7.67 -16.67 9.96
CA ILE A 62 7.62 -15.41 9.21
C ILE A 62 7.28 -15.68 7.73
N LYS A 63 8.02 -16.59 7.10
CA LYS A 63 7.77 -16.96 5.69
C LYS A 63 6.39 -17.56 5.47
N ASN A 64 5.96 -18.44 6.35
CA ASN A 64 4.67 -19.11 6.23
C ASN A 64 3.51 -18.15 6.44
N THR A 65 3.63 -17.22 7.39
CA THR A 65 2.59 -16.22 7.65
C THR A 65 2.49 -15.24 6.48
N PHE A 66 3.61 -14.77 5.93
CA PHE A 66 3.56 -13.94 4.73
C PHE A 66 2.91 -14.67 3.54
N LYS A 67 3.22 -15.95 3.31
CA LYS A 67 2.53 -16.77 2.29
C LYS A 67 1.02 -16.86 2.51
N LYS A 68 0.58 -16.96 3.78
CA LYS A 68 -0.86 -16.96 4.12
C LYS A 68 -1.51 -15.61 3.81
N ILE A 69 -0.82 -14.49 4.08
CA ILE A 69 -1.32 -13.14 3.75
C ILE A 69 -1.51 -13.01 2.23
N ILE A 70 -0.52 -13.43 1.44
CA ILE A 70 -0.61 -13.43 -0.02
C ILE A 70 -1.80 -14.28 -0.50
N ALA A 71 -1.92 -15.51 0.00
CA ALA A 71 -3.04 -16.39 -0.35
C ALA A 71 -4.41 -15.79 0.05
N GLN A 72 -4.47 -15.10 1.20
CA GLN A 72 -5.68 -14.42 1.64
C GLN A 72 -6.03 -13.23 0.72
N ALA A 73 -5.05 -12.46 0.26
CA ALA A 73 -5.29 -11.38 -0.71
C ALA A 73 -5.93 -11.90 -2.00
N GLY A 74 -5.42 -13.02 -2.52
CA GLY A 74 -6.03 -13.68 -3.68
C GLY A 74 -7.43 -14.22 -3.39
N LYS A 75 -7.63 -14.89 -2.24
CA LYS A 75 -8.91 -15.48 -1.85
C LYS A 75 -10.03 -14.45 -1.69
N MET A 76 -9.75 -13.31 -1.06
CA MET A 76 -10.72 -12.23 -0.89
C MET A 76 -10.87 -11.36 -2.14
N GLN A 77 -10.09 -11.62 -3.18
CA GLN A 77 -10.04 -10.80 -4.39
C GLN A 77 -9.79 -9.33 -4.04
N ALA A 78 -8.77 -9.09 -3.22
CA ALA A 78 -8.37 -7.74 -2.85
C ALA A 78 -7.96 -6.96 -4.11
N ASP A 79 -8.33 -5.68 -4.17
CA ASP A 79 -7.85 -4.78 -5.22
C ASP A 79 -6.39 -4.40 -4.96
N CYS A 80 -6.04 -4.17 -3.67
CA CYS A 80 -4.70 -3.78 -3.25
C CYS A 80 -4.16 -4.63 -2.08
N LEU A 81 -2.84 -4.84 -2.10
CA LEU A 81 -2.06 -5.31 -0.96
C LEU A 81 -1.00 -4.25 -0.65
N PHE A 82 -1.17 -3.54 0.47
CA PHE A 82 -0.20 -2.54 0.95
C PHE A 82 0.83 -3.22 1.84
N ILE A 83 2.13 -3.01 1.54
CA ILE A 83 3.26 -3.44 2.37
C ILE A 83 4.02 -2.19 2.80
N SER A 84 3.75 -1.74 4.02
CA SER A 84 4.15 -0.44 4.56
C SER A 84 5.57 -0.44 5.13
N GLY A 85 6.54 -0.96 4.36
CA GLY A 85 7.97 -0.98 4.68
C GLY A 85 8.41 -2.22 5.44
N ASP A 86 9.72 -2.35 5.58
CA ASP A 86 10.41 -3.43 6.28
C ASP A 86 9.96 -4.83 5.84
N LEU A 87 9.76 -4.99 4.51
CA LEU A 87 9.51 -6.30 3.91
C LEU A 87 10.69 -7.24 4.15
N PHE A 88 11.93 -6.71 4.10
CA PHE A 88 13.14 -7.47 4.36
C PHE A 88 13.84 -6.95 5.62
N HIS A 89 14.29 -7.88 6.47
CA HIS A 89 15.00 -7.53 7.71
C HIS A 89 16.34 -6.80 7.48
N ARG A 90 16.91 -6.95 6.31
CA ARG A 90 18.18 -6.32 5.85
C ARG A 90 18.17 -6.25 4.34
N GLN A 91 19.24 -5.67 3.76
CA GLN A 91 19.37 -5.63 2.31
C GLN A 91 19.17 -7.03 1.71
N PRO A 92 18.14 -7.23 0.87
CA PRO A 92 17.80 -8.53 0.33
C PRO A 92 18.85 -9.00 -0.69
N LEU A 93 19.09 -10.29 -0.71
CA LEU A 93 19.80 -10.94 -1.81
C LEU A 93 18.83 -11.16 -2.98
N VAL A 94 19.36 -11.27 -4.19
CA VAL A 94 18.54 -11.54 -5.39
C VAL A 94 17.66 -12.80 -5.25
N ARG A 95 18.12 -13.81 -4.51
CA ARG A 95 17.31 -15.01 -4.22
C ARG A 95 16.08 -14.68 -3.36
N ASP A 96 16.22 -13.77 -2.39
CA ASP A 96 15.13 -13.36 -1.51
C ASP A 96 14.09 -12.56 -2.31
N LEU A 97 14.55 -11.67 -3.18
CA LEU A 97 13.70 -10.93 -4.12
C LEU A 97 12.92 -11.87 -5.05
N LYS A 98 13.60 -12.89 -5.62
CA LYS A 98 12.94 -13.88 -6.49
C LYS A 98 11.90 -14.68 -5.73
N GLU A 99 12.18 -15.11 -4.49
CA GLU A 99 11.25 -15.89 -3.67
C GLU A 99 10.00 -15.07 -3.34
N VAL A 100 10.17 -13.80 -2.93
CA VAL A 100 9.05 -12.89 -2.63
C VAL A 100 8.28 -12.53 -3.90
N ASN A 101 8.97 -12.17 -4.98
CA ASN A 101 8.31 -11.84 -6.24
C ASN A 101 7.50 -13.01 -6.82
N TYR A 102 7.97 -14.24 -6.66
CA TYR A 102 7.20 -15.42 -7.05
C TYR A 102 5.85 -15.48 -6.31
N LEU A 103 5.80 -15.12 -5.02
CA LEU A 103 4.54 -15.06 -4.29
C LEU A 103 3.58 -14.02 -4.91
N PHE A 104 4.09 -12.86 -5.30
CA PHE A 104 3.27 -11.82 -5.95
C PHE A 104 2.72 -12.28 -7.31
N THR A 105 3.47 -13.10 -8.07
CA THR A 105 2.95 -13.66 -9.34
C THR A 105 1.77 -14.61 -9.13
N THR A 106 1.55 -15.15 -7.92
CA THR A 106 0.40 -16.03 -7.63
C THR A 106 -0.92 -15.28 -7.45
N ILE A 107 -0.86 -13.94 -7.34
CA ILE A 107 -2.02 -13.05 -7.19
C ILE A 107 -2.01 -11.93 -8.26
N PRO A 108 -1.99 -12.27 -9.56
CA PRO A 108 -1.71 -11.30 -10.63
C PRO A 108 -2.74 -10.18 -10.75
N ASN A 109 -3.95 -10.37 -10.23
CA ASN A 109 -5.03 -9.39 -10.27
C ASN A 109 -5.03 -8.44 -9.05
N VAL A 110 -4.18 -8.69 -8.04
CA VAL A 110 -4.03 -7.83 -6.87
C VAL A 110 -2.88 -6.86 -7.10
N LYS A 111 -3.12 -5.57 -6.97
CA LYS A 111 -2.07 -4.54 -7.01
C LYS A 111 -1.26 -4.59 -5.73
N VAL A 112 -0.01 -5.01 -5.82
CA VAL A 112 0.91 -5.06 -4.69
C VAL A 112 1.68 -3.76 -4.62
N ILE A 113 1.48 -2.98 -3.57
CA ILE A 113 2.09 -1.67 -3.40
C ILE A 113 3.15 -1.75 -2.29
N LEU A 114 4.39 -1.39 -2.63
CA LEU A 114 5.53 -1.49 -1.74
C LEU A 114 6.13 -0.11 -1.45
N ILE A 115 6.58 0.07 -0.23
CA ILE A 115 7.57 1.07 0.18
C ILE A 115 8.70 0.35 0.94
N ALA A 116 9.92 0.91 0.92
CA ALA A 116 11.00 0.42 1.78
C ALA A 116 11.00 1.16 3.12
N GLY A 117 11.20 0.42 4.20
CA GLY A 117 11.40 0.97 5.54
C GLY A 117 12.88 1.24 5.85
N ASN A 118 13.22 1.35 7.13
CA ASN A 118 14.59 1.64 7.56
C ASN A 118 15.52 0.42 7.50
N HIS A 119 15.01 -0.81 7.58
CA HIS A 119 15.78 -2.04 7.45
C HIS A 119 16.15 -2.36 6.00
N ASP A 120 15.20 -2.28 5.10
CA ASP A 120 15.37 -2.59 3.67
C ASP A 120 15.50 -1.34 2.78
N ARG A 121 15.90 -0.20 3.37
CA ARG A 121 16.06 1.09 2.68
C ARG A 121 16.79 0.99 1.34
N ILE A 122 16.44 1.84 0.41
CA ILE A 122 17.07 1.90 -0.91
C ILE A 122 18.50 2.46 -0.78
N ARG A 123 19.48 1.69 -1.23
CA ARG A 123 20.91 2.07 -1.29
C ARG A 123 21.37 2.08 -2.73
N GLU A 124 22.41 2.86 -3.04
CA GLU A 124 23.02 2.94 -4.38
C GLU A 124 23.33 1.58 -5.01
N ASN A 125 23.77 0.61 -4.19
CA ASN A 125 24.10 -0.75 -4.65
C ASN A 125 23.05 -1.79 -4.24
N SER A 126 21.83 -1.37 -3.96
CA SER A 126 20.77 -2.30 -3.58
C SER A 126 20.31 -3.14 -4.78
N ALA A 127 20.17 -4.44 -4.56
CA ALA A 127 19.52 -5.32 -5.55
C ALA A 127 18.08 -4.90 -5.86
N LEU A 128 17.43 -4.15 -4.95
CA LEU A 128 16.09 -3.59 -5.15
C LEU A 128 15.99 -2.69 -6.38
N LEU A 129 17.06 -1.89 -6.67
CA LEU A 129 17.09 -0.94 -7.79
C LEU A 129 17.12 -1.61 -9.17
N SER A 130 17.74 -2.77 -9.27
CA SER A 130 17.92 -3.49 -10.53
C SER A 130 16.99 -4.68 -10.71
N PHE A 131 16.18 -4.99 -9.70
CA PHE A 131 15.29 -6.13 -9.74
C PHE A 131 14.00 -5.81 -10.52
N SER A 132 13.67 -6.68 -11.47
CA SER A 132 12.41 -6.58 -12.22
C SER A 132 11.30 -7.29 -11.45
N TRP A 133 10.42 -6.52 -10.86
CA TRP A 133 9.22 -7.02 -10.18
C TRP A 133 8.16 -7.50 -11.18
N SER A 134 7.24 -8.33 -10.72
CA SER A 134 6.10 -8.75 -11.51
C SER A 134 5.19 -7.54 -11.86
N PRO A 135 4.44 -7.61 -12.99
CA PRO A 135 3.68 -6.45 -13.49
C PRO A 135 2.63 -5.89 -12.51
N ASN A 136 2.18 -6.68 -11.54
CA ASN A 136 1.21 -6.26 -10.53
C ASN A 136 1.86 -5.59 -9.31
N VAL A 137 3.19 -5.36 -9.32
CA VAL A 137 3.91 -4.71 -8.22
C VAL A 137 4.23 -3.27 -8.59
N THR A 138 3.83 -2.33 -7.75
CA THR A 138 4.25 -0.93 -7.76
C THR A 138 5.11 -0.68 -6.53
N PHE A 139 6.38 -0.31 -6.75
CA PHE A 139 7.32 -0.01 -5.68
C PHE A 139 7.70 1.47 -5.72
N PHE A 140 7.32 2.24 -4.70
CA PHE A 140 7.74 3.62 -4.52
C PHE A 140 9.19 3.65 -4.07
N MET A 141 10.12 3.77 -5.00
CA MET A 141 11.57 3.70 -4.69
C MET A 141 12.19 5.04 -4.33
N ASP A 142 11.52 6.16 -4.65
CA ASP A 142 12.06 7.50 -4.41
C ASP A 142 11.99 7.90 -2.93
N PRO A 143 12.91 8.78 -2.46
CA PRO A 143 12.86 9.34 -1.11
C PRO A 143 11.81 10.44 -0.94
N ASP A 144 11.35 11.02 -2.04
CA ASP A 144 10.32 12.04 -2.08
C ASP A 144 8.94 11.42 -2.31
N LEU A 145 7.91 12.07 -1.77
CA LEU A 145 6.53 11.62 -1.94
C LEU A 145 6.12 11.65 -3.40
N ASN A 146 5.72 10.50 -3.92
CA ASN A 146 5.16 10.33 -5.26
C ASN A 146 3.80 9.68 -5.19
N SER A 147 3.03 9.76 -6.27
CA SER A 147 1.74 9.07 -6.37
C SER A 147 1.62 8.27 -7.66
N VAL A 148 0.77 7.25 -7.63
CA VAL A 148 0.34 6.47 -8.78
C VAL A 148 -1.18 6.35 -8.75
N TYR A 149 -1.84 6.72 -9.85
CA TYR A 149 -3.28 6.59 -10.01
C TYR A 149 -3.63 5.28 -10.74
N PHE A 150 -4.54 4.52 -10.15
CA PHE A 150 -5.11 3.30 -10.71
C PHE A 150 -6.56 3.56 -11.14
N GLU A 151 -6.74 3.77 -12.44
CA GLU A 151 -8.03 4.15 -13.03
C GLU A 151 -9.13 3.10 -12.79
N ASP A 152 -8.79 1.81 -12.90
CA ASP A 152 -9.71 0.68 -12.77
C ASP A 152 -10.34 0.52 -11.37
N ILE A 153 -9.74 1.14 -10.36
CA ILE A 153 -10.22 1.19 -8.97
C ILE A 153 -10.44 2.61 -8.45
N ASN A 154 -10.30 3.62 -9.31
CA ASN A 154 -10.40 5.05 -8.99
C ASN A 154 -9.61 5.44 -7.72
N THR A 155 -8.39 4.93 -7.60
CA THR A 155 -7.56 5.10 -6.39
C THR A 155 -6.21 5.69 -6.73
N GLU A 156 -5.83 6.76 -6.04
CA GLU A 156 -4.51 7.35 -6.08
C GLU A 156 -3.74 7.00 -4.81
N ILE A 157 -2.59 6.36 -4.96
CA ILE A 157 -1.77 5.89 -3.85
C ILE A 157 -0.50 6.69 -3.79
N TYR A 158 -0.20 7.23 -2.63
CA TYR A 158 0.98 8.02 -2.32
C TYR A 158 1.95 7.22 -1.47
N GLY A 159 3.24 7.35 -1.77
CA GLY A 159 4.27 6.64 -1.02
C GLY A 159 5.66 7.17 -1.31
N PHE A 160 6.60 6.82 -0.46
CA PHE A 160 8.04 7.07 -0.60
C PHE A 160 8.82 6.02 0.21
N SER A 161 10.11 5.89 -0.08
CA SER A 161 10.97 4.90 0.57
C SER A 161 12.12 5.53 1.34
N TYR A 162 12.58 4.83 2.36
CA TYR A 162 13.79 5.18 3.07
C TYR A 162 15.03 4.99 2.18
N HIS A 163 15.90 6.01 2.17
CA HIS A 163 17.26 5.95 1.59
C HIS A 163 18.34 6.01 2.68
N THR A 164 17.98 6.53 3.83
CA THR A 164 18.82 6.59 5.04
C THR A 164 18.27 5.68 6.13
N ARG A 165 19.03 5.43 7.19
CA ARG A 165 18.51 4.65 8.33
C ARG A 165 17.46 5.42 9.13
N GLU A 166 17.58 6.73 9.15
CA GLU A 166 16.77 7.62 9.97
C GLU A 166 16.21 8.75 9.08
N ILE A 167 14.98 9.13 9.35
CA ILE A 167 14.32 10.31 8.80
C ILE A 167 13.83 11.15 9.99
N LYS A 168 14.63 12.16 10.39
CA LYS A 168 14.33 13.02 11.55
C LYS A 168 13.43 14.21 11.22
N LYS A 169 13.16 14.43 9.93
CA LYS A 169 12.28 15.51 9.49
C LYS A 169 10.84 15.01 9.39
N PRO A 170 9.86 15.82 9.79
CA PRO A 170 8.44 15.48 9.66
C PRO A 170 7.96 15.71 8.20
N LEU A 171 8.44 14.90 7.27
CA LEU A 171 8.21 15.07 5.82
C LEU A 171 6.72 15.13 5.44
N LEU A 172 5.85 14.55 6.27
CA LEU A 172 4.42 14.52 5.99
C LEU A 172 3.69 15.82 6.32
N GLU A 173 4.32 16.75 7.06
CA GLU A 173 3.68 18.04 7.40
C GLU A 173 3.65 19.02 6.22
N ASP A 174 4.61 18.92 5.31
CA ASP A 174 4.76 19.82 4.15
C ASP A 174 4.12 19.24 2.86
N MET A 175 3.40 18.12 2.96
CA MET A 175 2.78 17.49 1.81
C MET A 175 1.75 18.40 1.13
N GLN A 176 1.88 18.51 -0.20
CA GLN A 176 0.88 19.15 -1.04
C GLN A 176 0.06 18.06 -1.73
N VAL A 177 -1.10 17.74 -1.21
CA VAL A 177 -2.02 16.76 -1.77
C VAL A 177 -3.28 17.49 -2.25
N SER A 178 -3.58 17.35 -3.52
CA SER A 178 -4.79 17.95 -4.08
C SER A 178 -6.02 17.15 -3.67
N VAL A 179 -7.05 17.83 -3.19
CA VAL A 179 -8.36 17.21 -2.98
C VAL A 179 -8.97 16.92 -4.34
N ASN A 180 -9.35 15.67 -4.56
CA ASN A 180 -9.98 15.22 -5.80
C ASN A 180 -11.08 14.18 -5.49
N ASN A 181 -11.70 13.60 -6.52
CA ASN A 181 -12.77 12.61 -6.37
C ASN A 181 -12.25 11.16 -6.35
N HIS A 182 -10.96 10.96 -6.18
CA HIS A 182 -10.36 9.64 -6.09
C HIS A 182 -10.33 9.16 -4.63
N ILE A 183 -10.32 7.85 -4.41
CA ILE A 183 -9.86 7.29 -3.15
C ILE A 183 -8.36 7.62 -3.03
N GLN A 184 -7.95 8.33 -1.99
CA GLN A 184 -6.55 8.72 -1.79
C GLN A 184 -5.97 7.96 -0.60
N ILE A 185 -4.88 7.23 -0.84
CA ILE A 185 -4.21 6.40 0.16
C ILE A 185 -2.79 6.91 0.38
N LEU A 186 -2.37 7.06 1.63
CA LEU A 186 -0.97 7.32 1.97
C LEU A 186 -0.35 6.06 2.56
N MET A 187 0.82 5.69 2.05
CA MET A 187 1.67 4.68 2.67
C MET A 187 2.92 5.34 3.25
N ALA A 188 3.20 5.09 4.53
CA ALA A 188 4.39 5.60 5.18
C ALA A 188 4.94 4.60 6.21
N HIS A 189 6.26 4.74 6.53
CA HIS A 189 6.93 3.88 7.50
C HIS A 189 7.64 4.77 8.52
N GLY A 190 7.22 4.73 9.79
CA GLY A 190 7.79 5.59 10.83
C GLY A 190 6.81 5.92 11.96
N GLY A 191 7.07 7.00 12.69
CA GLY A 191 6.21 7.49 13.78
C GLY A 191 6.92 7.73 15.10
N ASP A 192 8.26 7.55 15.15
CA ASP A 192 9.08 7.98 16.27
C ASP A 192 9.99 9.16 15.87
N THR A 193 10.74 9.69 16.82
CA THR A 193 11.60 10.88 16.63
C THR A 193 12.77 10.66 15.67
N ALA A 194 13.19 9.42 15.44
CA ALA A 194 14.28 9.05 14.55
C ALA A 194 13.78 8.54 13.19
N HIS A 195 12.58 8.04 13.14
CA HIS A 195 12.01 7.40 11.97
C HIS A 195 10.69 8.08 11.59
N LEU A 196 10.80 9.12 10.75
CA LEU A 196 9.70 9.89 10.20
C LEU A 196 8.72 10.35 11.30
N PRO A 197 9.03 11.41 12.07
CA PRO A 197 8.09 11.96 13.05
C PRO A 197 6.75 12.30 12.40
N ILE A 198 5.65 11.86 13.01
CA ILE A 198 4.30 12.00 12.45
C ILE A 198 3.45 12.88 13.37
N ASN A 199 2.83 13.90 12.80
CA ASN A 199 1.77 14.67 13.43
C ASN A 199 0.41 14.07 13.04
N PHE A 200 -0.14 13.23 13.91
CA PHE A 200 -1.41 12.55 13.64
C PHE A 200 -2.60 13.50 13.47
N ASN A 201 -2.61 14.66 14.16
CA ASN A 201 -3.68 15.64 13.98
C ASN A 201 -3.67 16.23 12.57
N SER A 202 -2.48 16.47 11.99
CA SER A 202 -2.36 16.93 10.61
C SER A 202 -2.82 15.86 9.61
N LEU A 203 -2.46 14.61 9.86
CA LEU A 203 -2.88 13.49 9.02
C LEU A 203 -4.39 13.22 9.09
N GLU A 204 -5.00 13.39 10.26
CA GLU A 204 -6.45 13.26 10.44
C GLU A 204 -7.23 14.25 9.56
N LEU A 205 -6.72 15.48 9.44
CA LEU A 205 -7.31 16.54 8.63
C LEU A 205 -6.95 16.48 7.14
N SER A 206 -6.07 15.56 6.75
CA SER A 206 -5.64 15.38 5.36
C SER A 206 -6.74 14.77 4.49
N PRO A 207 -6.66 14.90 3.14
CA PRO A 207 -7.66 14.36 2.23
C PRO A 207 -7.58 12.85 2.03
N PHE A 208 -6.64 12.15 2.69
CA PHE A 208 -6.52 10.71 2.54
C PHE A 208 -7.73 9.97 3.11
N SER A 209 -8.24 9.00 2.35
CA SER A 209 -9.29 8.08 2.77
C SER A 209 -8.74 7.02 3.74
N TYR A 210 -7.46 6.64 3.59
CA TYR A 210 -6.78 5.72 4.48
C TYR A 210 -5.28 5.99 4.50
N ILE A 211 -4.66 5.80 5.66
CA ILE A 211 -3.22 5.98 5.89
C ILE A 211 -2.65 4.70 6.47
N ALA A 212 -1.88 4.01 5.64
CA ALA A 212 -1.27 2.71 5.92
C ALA A 212 0.15 2.90 6.49
N LEU A 213 0.30 2.73 7.81
CA LEU A 213 1.56 2.93 8.52
C LEU A 213 2.25 1.61 8.88
N GLY A 214 3.57 1.57 8.72
CA GLY A 214 4.47 0.55 9.24
C GLY A 214 5.47 1.12 10.25
N HIS A 215 6.45 0.31 10.70
CA HIS A 215 7.49 0.62 11.67
C HIS A 215 7.15 0.24 13.12
N ILE A 216 5.94 0.47 13.56
CA ILE A 216 5.52 0.09 14.91
C ILE A 216 4.97 -1.33 14.86
N HIS A 217 5.71 -2.29 15.42
CA HIS A 217 5.40 -3.73 15.33
C HIS A 217 4.11 -4.13 16.06
N LYS A 218 3.64 -3.31 16.99
CA LYS A 218 2.36 -3.52 17.66
C LYS A 218 1.22 -2.95 16.82
N PRO A 219 0.21 -3.75 16.40
CA PRO A 219 -0.95 -3.24 15.68
C PRO A 219 -1.68 -2.17 16.47
N GLN A 220 -2.01 -1.05 15.84
CA GLN A 220 -2.69 0.09 16.48
C GLN A 220 -3.61 0.79 15.49
N VAL A 221 -4.86 1.01 15.88
CA VAL A 221 -5.74 1.96 15.22
C VAL A 221 -5.53 3.32 15.88
N ILE A 222 -5.00 4.28 15.14
CA ILE A 222 -4.74 5.64 15.62
C ILE A 222 -5.99 6.50 15.48
N SER A 223 -6.66 6.38 14.32
CA SER A 223 -7.95 6.98 14.03
C SER A 223 -8.83 5.94 13.38
N GLU A 224 -10.06 5.81 13.86
CA GLU A 224 -11.02 4.84 13.38
C GLU A 224 -11.25 5.05 11.87
N ASP A 225 -11.20 3.95 11.12
CA ASP A 225 -11.37 3.88 9.68
C ASP A 225 -10.36 4.66 8.83
N LYS A 226 -9.39 5.38 9.41
CA LYS A 226 -8.50 6.25 8.65
C LYS A 226 -7.01 5.99 8.83
N ILE A 227 -6.50 5.87 10.07
CA ILE A 227 -5.05 5.77 10.33
C ILE A 227 -4.75 4.55 11.17
N ALA A 228 -3.93 3.64 10.65
CA ALA A 228 -3.53 2.44 11.37
C ALA A 228 -2.07 2.05 11.14
N TYR A 229 -1.44 1.53 12.20
CA TYR A 229 -0.23 0.71 12.12
C TYR A 229 -0.62 -0.74 12.00
N CYS A 230 -0.18 -1.43 10.94
CA CYS A 230 -0.49 -2.85 10.75
C CYS A 230 0.19 -3.75 11.79
N GLY A 231 1.31 -3.33 12.34
CA GLY A 231 2.18 -4.16 13.15
C GLY A 231 2.95 -5.20 12.34
N SER A 232 3.81 -5.95 13.01
CA SER A 232 4.46 -7.12 12.42
C SER A 232 3.50 -8.32 12.43
N PRO A 233 3.41 -9.11 11.33
CA PRO A 233 2.51 -10.28 11.29
C PRO A 233 2.94 -11.44 12.20
N GLU A 234 4.22 -11.50 12.54
CA GLU A 234 4.82 -12.41 13.51
C GLU A 234 5.64 -11.61 14.51
N PRO A 235 5.66 -11.98 15.80
CA PRO A 235 6.53 -11.32 16.76
C PRO A 235 7.99 -11.54 16.39
N LEU A 236 8.81 -10.50 16.45
CA LEU A 236 10.22 -10.55 16.07
C LEU A 236 11.15 -10.82 17.26
N ASP A 237 10.67 -10.59 18.47
CA ASP A 237 11.35 -10.97 19.70
C ASP A 237 10.35 -11.36 20.80
N LEU A 238 10.86 -11.80 21.96
CA LEU A 238 10.04 -12.28 23.09
C LEU A 238 9.27 -11.18 23.83
N THR A 239 9.57 -9.91 23.57
CA THR A 239 8.88 -8.77 24.20
C THR A 239 7.65 -8.34 23.40
N GLU A 240 7.57 -8.71 22.16
CA GLU A 240 6.44 -8.43 21.27
C GLU A 240 5.29 -9.39 21.55
N THR A 241 4.57 -9.09 22.63
CA THR A 241 3.43 -9.90 23.09
C THR A 241 2.10 -9.31 22.59
N GLY A 242 1.10 -10.18 22.46
CA GLY A 242 -0.25 -9.78 22.08
C GLY A 242 -0.67 -10.30 20.71
N VAL A 243 -1.57 -9.55 20.06
CA VAL A 243 -2.10 -9.94 18.75
C VAL A 243 -1.14 -9.47 17.66
N HIS A 244 -0.83 -10.35 16.73
CA HIS A 244 -0.07 -10.09 15.51
C HIS A 244 -0.93 -10.44 14.29
N GLY A 245 -0.73 -9.76 13.16
CA GLY A 245 -1.52 -10.03 11.98
C GLY A 245 -1.42 -8.93 10.93
N TYR A 246 -2.53 -8.62 10.31
CA TYR A 246 -2.67 -7.61 9.25
C TYR A 246 -4.09 -7.05 9.28
N PHE A 247 -4.31 -5.89 8.70
CA PHE A 247 -5.65 -5.34 8.52
C PHE A 247 -6.24 -5.74 7.16
N THR A 248 -7.55 -5.90 7.14
CA THR A 248 -8.35 -5.92 5.91
C THR A 248 -9.35 -4.78 5.97
N GLY A 249 -9.61 -4.15 4.85
CA GLY A 249 -10.57 -3.05 4.80
C GLY A 249 -11.26 -2.95 3.44
N GLU A 250 -12.34 -2.19 3.45
CA GLU A 250 -13.08 -1.78 2.28
C GLU A 250 -13.27 -0.27 2.34
N ILE A 251 -12.93 0.45 1.27
CA ILE A 251 -13.13 1.88 1.17
C ILE A 251 -14.20 2.13 0.13
N HIS A 252 -15.26 2.81 0.54
CA HIS A 252 -16.33 3.26 -0.34
C HIS A 252 -15.97 4.64 -0.88
N PRO A 253 -16.13 4.91 -2.19
CA PRO A 253 -16.02 6.26 -2.72
C PRO A 253 -17.02 7.16 -1.98
N GLU A 254 -16.59 8.33 -1.55
CA GLU A 254 -17.54 9.32 -1.02
C GLU A 254 -18.53 9.72 -2.14
N THR A 255 -19.82 9.64 -1.84
CA THR A 255 -20.91 10.02 -2.75
C THR A 255 -21.11 11.53 -2.79
#